data_57dd5baff6f0f01da4a3a14428fba741
#
_entry.id   57dd5baff6f0f01da4a3a14428fba741
#
_cell.length_a   1.000
_cell.length_b   1.000
_cell.length_c   1.000
_cell.angle_alpha   90.00
_cell.angle_beta   90.00
_cell.angle_gamma   90.00
#
_symmetry.space_group_name_H-M   'P 1'
#
loop_
_entity.id
_entity.type
_entity.pdbx_description
1 polymer ?
#
loop_
_entity_poly.entity_id
_entity_poly.type
_entity_poly.pdbx_seq_one_letter_code
_entity_poly.pdbx_strand_id
1 'polypeptide(L)'
;MIEYIFKYLDYREIESLKCTCKYLNELKYEISTYVPLYLYNSLKNKYKIKKISHVISTYKIPNEIEEVCFGRYFDETIEMSNSNIKRLTLNDNYNYPILELPHKLTNLTLNWKFNQIITNYPNKLVYLKFGWDYNQTIYNLPKTLKYLIFGFNYNTPVCDLPDSLIYLEFGFNYNHYIEKWPKKLKYLKFGWEFNQPLLNLPLMLEYIKLGNNFDNLIEEPNNYIKIKHYRVYNE
;
A
#
# COMPACT_ATOMS: atom_id res chain seq x y z
N MET A 1 -30.64 9.34 -3.98
CA MET A 1 -30.16 9.20 -5.38
C MET A 1 -29.03 10.19 -5.70
N ILE A 2 -29.21 11.47 -5.42
CA ILE A 2 -28.19 12.53 -5.67
C ILE A 2 -26.89 12.26 -4.93
N GLU A 3 -26.94 11.91 -3.64
CA GLU A 3 -25.74 11.58 -2.82
C GLU A 3 -24.95 10.38 -3.37
N TYR A 4 -25.63 9.44 -4.04
CA TYR A 4 -25.00 8.29 -4.66
C TYR A 4 -24.18 8.68 -5.90
N ILE A 5 -24.67 9.64 -6.68
CA ILE A 5 -23.98 10.15 -7.88
C ILE A 5 -22.70 10.88 -7.48
N PHE A 6 -22.75 11.73 -6.45
CA PHE A 6 -21.56 12.48 -5.98
C PHE A 6 -20.42 11.62 -5.47
N LYS A 7 -20.71 10.39 -5.07
CA LYS A 7 -19.69 9.43 -4.63
C LYS A 7 -18.73 9.01 -5.75
N TYR A 8 -19.14 9.12 -7.01
CA TYR A 8 -18.40 8.66 -8.19
C TYR A 8 -17.83 9.81 -9.03
N LEU A 9 -18.19 11.05 -8.73
CA LEU A 9 -17.71 12.22 -9.45
C LEU A 9 -16.45 12.80 -8.80
N ASP A 10 -15.57 13.34 -9.63
CA ASP A 10 -14.46 14.14 -9.12
C ASP A 10 -14.94 15.53 -8.66
N TYR A 11 -14.08 16.28 -7.95
CA TYR A 11 -14.48 17.60 -7.41
C TYR A 11 -14.83 18.62 -8.50
N ARG A 12 -14.25 18.52 -9.72
CA ARG A 12 -14.55 19.43 -10.85
C ARG A 12 -15.92 19.17 -11.43
N GLU A 13 -16.25 17.89 -11.56
CA GLU A 13 -17.57 17.45 -12.01
C GLU A 13 -18.65 17.87 -11.01
N ILE A 14 -18.38 17.74 -9.69
CA ILE A 14 -19.27 18.21 -8.63
C ILE A 14 -19.46 19.72 -8.69
N GLU A 15 -18.40 20.53 -8.84
CA GLU A 15 -18.50 21.99 -8.95
C GLU A 15 -19.27 22.38 -10.23
N SER A 16 -19.03 21.71 -11.35
CA SER A 16 -19.76 21.95 -12.60
C SER A 16 -21.28 21.72 -12.43
N LEU A 17 -21.66 20.61 -11.79
CA LEU A 17 -23.07 20.31 -11.52
C LEU A 17 -23.70 21.33 -10.57
N LYS A 18 -22.97 21.83 -9.56
CA LYS A 18 -23.46 22.85 -8.64
C LYS A 18 -23.67 24.22 -9.26
N CYS A 19 -22.87 24.58 -10.27
CA CYS A 19 -23.11 25.79 -11.04
C CYS A 19 -24.47 25.81 -11.76
N THR A 20 -25.01 24.63 -12.03
CA THR A 20 -26.29 24.46 -12.75
C THR A 20 -27.48 24.26 -11.83
N CYS A 21 -27.30 24.00 -10.52
CA CYS A 21 -28.41 23.70 -9.62
C CYS A 21 -28.23 24.34 -8.23
N LYS A 22 -29.04 25.37 -7.92
CA LYS A 22 -29.02 26.11 -6.66
C LYS A 22 -29.20 25.21 -5.43
N TYR A 23 -30.06 24.21 -5.51
CA TYR A 23 -30.33 23.24 -4.42
C TYR A 23 -29.07 22.44 -4.03
N LEU A 24 -28.26 22.04 -5.02
CA LEU A 24 -27.02 21.29 -4.78
C LEU A 24 -25.93 22.11 -4.09
N ASN A 25 -25.99 23.44 -4.18
CA ASN A 25 -25.04 24.36 -3.55
C ASN A 25 -25.17 24.41 -2.01
N GLU A 26 -26.31 24.08 -1.47
CA GLU A 26 -26.60 24.17 -0.01
C GLU A 26 -26.23 22.88 0.72
N LEU A 27 -26.01 21.76 0.02
CA LEU A 27 -25.69 20.48 0.61
C LEU A 27 -24.20 20.29 0.81
N LYS A 28 -23.78 19.82 1.99
CA LYS A 28 -22.40 19.44 2.28
C LYS A 28 -22.19 17.94 1.99
N TYR A 29 -21.46 17.63 0.94
CA TYR A 29 -21.18 16.26 0.53
C TYR A 29 -19.82 15.79 0.98
N GLU A 30 -19.69 14.48 1.21
CA GLU A 30 -18.39 13.85 1.34
C GLU A 30 -17.80 13.57 -0.05
N ILE A 31 -16.62 14.14 -0.32
CA ILE A 31 -15.88 13.88 -1.55
C ILE A 31 -15.13 12.57 -1.36
N SER A 32 -15.46 11.57 -2.19
CA SER A 32 -14.83 10.24 -2.14
C SER A 32 -13.50 10.17 -2.87
N THR A 33 -13.20 11.14 -3.74
CA THR A 33 -11.95 11.24 -4.49
C THR A 33 -10.92 12.11 -3.77
N TYR A 34 -9.66 12.03 -4.20
CA TYR A 34 -8.61 12.88 -3.66
C TYR A 34 -8.77 14.32 -4.14
N VAL A 35 -8.78 15.26 -3.20
CA VAL A 35 -8.78 16.70 -3.47
C VAL A 35 -7.35 17.22 -3.39
N PRO A 36 -6.82 17.94 -4.41
CA PRO A 36 -5.53 18.56 -4.31
C PRO A 36 -5.46 19.55 -3.12
N LEU A 37 -4.37 19.51 -2.34
CA LEU A 37 -4.24 20.32 -1.12
C LEU A 37 -4.43 21.81 -1.39
N TYR A 38 -3.96 22.34 -2.52
CA TYR A 38 -4.11 23.75 -2.88
C TYR A 38 -5.57 24.19 -3.07
N LEU A 39 -6.50 23.25 -3.31
CA LEU A 39 -7.93 23.52 -3.42
C LEU A 39 -8.68 23.28 -2.10
N TYR A 40 -8.05 22.61 -1.12
CA TYR A 40 -8.70 22.25 0.13
C TYR A 40 -9.38 23.43 0.82
N ASN A 41 -8.67 24.56 0.97
CA ASN A 41 -9.19 25.74 1.68
C ASN A 41 -10.42 26.35 1.02
N SER A 42 -10.54 26.29 -0.30
CA SER A 42 -11.70 26.80 -1.03
C SER A 42 -12.91 25.87 -0.94
N LEU A 43 -12.68 24.56 -0.74
CA LEU A 43 -13.72 23.54 -0.78
C LEU A 43 -14.18 23.04 0.61
N LYS A 44 -13.33 23.12 1.66
CA LYS A 44 -13.59 22.54 2.99
C LYS A 44 -14.88 23.03 3.65
N ASN A 45 -15.32 24.25 3.36
CA ASN A 45 -16.56 24.80 3.93
C ASN A 45 -17.82 24.25 3.23
N LYS A 46 -17.67 23.76 1.98
CA LYS A 46 -18.76 23.21 1.17
C LYS A 46 -18.84 21.68 1.25
N TYR A 47 -17.69 21.03 1.45
CA TYR A 47 -17.57 19.57 1.38
C TYR A 47 -16.89 18.99 2.61
N LYS A 48 -17.26 17.74 2.95
CA LYS A 48 -16.57 16.93 3.94
C LYS A 48 -15.41 16.21 3.25
N ILE A 49 -14.22 16.80 3.33
CA ILE A 49 -13.03 16.29 2.66
C ILE A 49 -12.23 15.42 3.63
N LYS A 50 -11.97 14.17 3.27
CA LYS A 50 -11.18 13.21 4.05
C LYS A 50 -9.88 12.79 3.35
N LYS A 51 -9.78 13.06 2.05
CA LYS A 51 -8.69 12.61 1.19
C LYS A 51 -8.07 13.81 0.47
N ILE A 52 -6.75 13.94 0.56
CA ILE A 52 -6.01 14.98 -0.15
C ILE A 52 -4.86 14.40 -0.96
N SER A 53 -4.52 15.07 -2.05
CA SER A 53 -3.38 14.76 -2.90
C SER A 53 -2.48 15.98 -3.13
N HIS A 54 -1.34 15.77 -3.81
CA HIS A 54 -0.37 16.81 -4.13
C HIS A 54 0.15 17.56 -2.89
N VAL A 55 0.23 16.86 -1.76
CA VAL A 55 0.78 17.40 -0.52
C VAL A 55 2.28 17.60 -0.70
N ILE A 56 2.77 18.80 -0.35
CA ILE A 56 4.17 19.21 -0.50
C ILE A 56 4.87 19.45 0.85
N SER A 57 4.15 19.36 1.96
CA SER A 57 4.70 19.49 3.31
C SER A 57 3.82 18.83 4.35
N THR A 58 4.43 18.20 5.35
CA THR A 58 3.73 17.44 6.41
C THR A 58 2.94 18.33 7.37
N TYR A 59 3.44 19.51 7.73
CA TYR A 59 2.77 20.41 8.71
C TYR A 59 1.58 21.18 8.14
N LYS A 60 1.30 21.06 6.85
CA LYS A 60 0.12 21.70 6.22
C LYS A 60 -1.10 20.79 6.14
N ILE A 61 -1.00 19.56 6.64
CA ILE A 61 -2.09 18.58 6.55
C ILE A 61 -3.12 18.84 7.64
N PRO A 62 -4.38 19.15 7.27
CA PRO A 62 -5.44 19.38 8.24
C PRO A 62 -5.79 18.11 9.07
N ASN A 63 -6.16 18.30 10.34
CA ASN A 63 -6.40 17.20 11.28
C ASN A 63 -7.56 16.27 10.90
N GLU A 64 -8.55 16.74 10.14
CA GLU A 64 -9.69 15.95 9.67
C GLU A 64 -9.36 15.01 8.52
N ILE A 65 -8.18 15.10 7.94
CA ILE A 65 -7.76 14.27 6.81
C ILE A 65 -7.37 12.87 7.28
N GLU A 66 -7.87 11.87 6.58
CA GLU A 66 -7.62 10.46 6.85
C GLU A 66 -6.79 9.76 5.79
N GLU A 67 -6.76 10.28 4.56
CA GLU A 67 -6.01 9.71 3.45
C GLU A 67 -5.16 10.79 2.76
N VAL A 68 -3.88 10.52 2.57
CA VAL A 68 -2.92 11.44 1.99
C VAL A 68 -2.15 10.77 0.85
N CYS A 69 -2.07 11.47 -0.28
CA CYS A 69 -1.17 11.15 -1.37
C CYS A 69 -0.20 12.32 -1.56
N PHE A 70 1.08 12.08 -1.31
CA PHE A 70 2.09 13.11 -1.50
C PHE A 70 2.32 13.46 -2.96
N GLY A 71 2.49 14.75 -3.24
CA GLY A 71 2.80 15.27 -4.56
C GLY A 71 4.24 14.98 -4.98
N ARG A 72 4.52 15.08 -6.29
CA ARG A 72 5.86 14.80 -6.88
C ARG A 72 7.01 15.64 -6.33
N TYR A 73 6.71 16.77 -5.71
CA TYR A 73 7.67 17.73 -5.13
C TYR A 73 7.81 17.60 -3.62
N PHE A 74 7.20 16.58 -3.01
CA PHE A 74 7.39 16.32 -1.60
C PHE A 74 8.77 15.65 -1.40
N ASP A 75 9.64 16.34 -0.67
CA ASP A 75 11.06 16.01 -0.47
C ASP A 75 11.53 16.24 0.98
N GLU A 76 10.60 16.21 1.93
CA GLU A 76 10.88 16.35 3.36
C GLU A 76 10.90 14.97 4.05
N THR A 77 11.59 14.87 5.19
CA THR A 77 11.47 13.74 6.10
C THR A 77 10.06 13.63 6.66
N ILE A 78 9.56 12.39 6.83
CA ILE A 78 8.23 12.19 7.42
C ILE A 78 8.35 12.03 8.93
N GLU A 79 7.69 12.94 9.65
CA GLU A 79 7.53 12.94 11.10
C GLU A 79 6.07 13.32 11.41
N MET A 80 5.18 12.31 11.50
CA MET A 80 3.73 12.54 11.52
C MET A 80 2.99 11.73 12.60
N SER A 81 3.62 11.46 13.73
CA SER A 81 3.07 10.56 14.78
C SER A 81 1.64 10.89 15.22
N ASN A 82 1.30 12.16 15.36
CA ASN A 82 0.03 12.62 15.97
C ASN A 82 -1.10 12.92 14.96
N SER A 83 -0.97 12.52 13.71
CA SER A 83 -2.00 12.79 12.70
C SER A 83 -3.12 11.73 12.70
N ASN A 84 -4.29 12.10 12.15
CA ASN A 84 -5.43 11.20 11.97
C ASN A 84 -5.36 10.34 10.71
N ILE A 85 -4.24 10.36 10.02
CA ILE A 85 -4.07 9.67 8.74
C ILE A 85 -4.14 8.15 8.92
N LYS A 86 -4.98 7.52 8.13
CA LYS A 86 -5.17 6.07 8.06
C LYS A 86 -4.51 5.46 6.82
N ARG A 87 -4.43 6.22 5.72
CA ARG A 87 -3.81 5.79 4.48
C ARG A 87 -2.82 6.83 3.98
N LEU A 88 -1.60 6.37 3.71
CA LEU A 88 -0.50 7.21 3.25
C LEU A 88 0.11 6.61 1.98
N THR A 89 0.20 7.44 0.93
CA THR A 89 0.86 7.09 -0.32
C THR A 89 1.96 8.11 -0.60
N LEU A 90 3.19 7.63 -0.76
CA LEU A 90 4.32 8.47 -1.15
C LEU A 90 4.37 8.64 -2.67
N ASN A 91 5.03 9.70 -3.12
CA ASN A 91 5.26 9.92 -4.56
C ASN A 91 6.39 9.02 -5.10
N ASP A 92 6.49 8.92 -6.42
CA ASP A 92 7.43 8.03 -7.10
C ASP A 92 8.90 8.40 -6.91
N ASN A 93 9.20 9.66 -6.60
CA ASN A 93 10.57 10.14 -6.43
C ASN A 93 11.02 10.20 -4.97
N TYR A 94 10.13 9.94 -4.02
CA TYR A 94 10.43 10.06 -2.60
C TYR A 94 11.46 9.02 -2.16
N ASN A 95 12.58 9.49 -1.59
CA ASN A 95 13.62 8.65 -0.99
C ASN A 95 14.27 9.30 0.26
N TYR A 96 13.49 10.06 1.02
CA TYR A 96 13.93 10.62 2.31
C TYR A 96 13.56 9.69 3.47
N PRO A 97 14.28 9.80 4.60
CA PRO A 97 13.97 8.99 5.78
C PRO A 97 12.54 9.22 6.29
N ILE A 98 11.94 8.16 6.79
CA ILE A 98 10.68 8.21 7.54
C ILE A 98 11.04 8.06 9.02
N LEU A 99 10.93 9.14 9.78
CA LEU A 99 11.26 9.16 11.21
C LEU A 99 10.09 8.62 12.03
N GLU A 100 8.89 9.15 11.79
CA GLU A 100 7.68 8.72 12.47
C GLU A 100 6.48 8.64 11.52
N LEU A 101 5.73 7.56 11.61
CA LEU A 101 4.50 7.34 10.88
C LEU A 101 3.27 7.58 11.78
N PRO A 102 2.11 7.98 11.19
CA PRO A 102 0.88 8.19 11.95
C PRO A 102 0.45 6.97 12.77
N HIS A 103 0.17 7.12 14.07
CA HIS A 103 -0.26 6.01 14.94
C HIS A 103 -1.54 5.31 14.49
N LYS A 104 -2.40 6.02 13.73
CA LYS A 104 -3.65 5.48 13.18
C LYS A 104 -3.49 4.85 11.79
N LEU A 105 -2.29 4.84 11.26
CA LEU A 105 -2.02 4.34 9.91
C LEU A 105 -2.36 2.86 9.78
N THR A 106 -3.19 2.53 8.81
CA THR A 106 -3.59 1.16 8.45
C THR A 106 -3.02 0.73 7.12
N ASN A 107 -2.75 1.68 6.21
CA ASN A 107 -2.25 1.41 4.88
C ASN A 107 -1.07 2.33 4.54
N LEU A 108 0.05 1.74 4.15
CA LEU A 108 1.23 2.46 3.68
C LEU A 108 1.60 1.95 2.29
N THR A 109 1.70 2.89 1.33
CA THR A 109 2.21 2.63 -0.01
C THR A 109 3.43 3.48 -0.25
N LEU A 110 4.55 2.82 -0.47
CA LEU A 110 5.82 3.40 -0.83
C LEU A 110 6.00 3.20 -2.32
N ASN A 111 6.20 4.28 -3.05
CA ASN A 111 6.28 4.22 -4.50
C ASN A 111 7.74 4.08 -4.99
N TRP A 112 7.96 4.24 -6.26
CA TRP A 112 9.07 3.78 -7.08
C TRP A 112 10.46 3.83 -6.42
N LYS A 113 10.97 5.02 -6.03
CA LYS A 113 12.37 5.22 -5.62
C LYS A 113 12.65 5.00 -4.14
N PHE A 114 11.62 4.76 -3.33
CA PHE A 114 11.84 4.63 -1.89
C PHE A 114 12.72 3.43 -1.57
N ASN A 115 13.89 3.70 -0.95
CA ASN A 115 14.88 2.68 -0.55
C ASN A 115 15.55 3.03 0.81
N GLN A 116 14.77 3.53 1.77
CA GLN A 116 15.25 3.84 3.12
C GLN A 116 14.73 2.80 4.12
N ILE A 117 15.51 2.54 5.17
CA ILE A 117 15.11 1.64 6.26
C ILE A 117 13.97 2.28 7.05
N ILE A 118 12.92 1.51 7.31
CA ILE A 118 11.85 1.87 8.25
C ILE A 118 12.04 1.02 9.50
N THR A 119 12.30 1.66 10.63
CA THR A 119 12.55 0.97 11.90
C THR A 119 11.28 0.79 12.74
N ASN A 120 10.30 1.69 12.60
CA ASN A 120 9.10 1.73 13.42
C ASN A 120 7.83 1.75 12.57
N TYR A 121 7.10 0.64 12.59
CA TYR A 121 5.79 0.55 11.94
C TYR A 121 4.68 0.75 12.98
N PRO A 122 3.59 1.48 12.63
CA PRO A 122 2.44 1.64 13.51
C PRO A 122 1.75 0.31 13.80
N ASN A 123 1.36 0.08 15.08
CA ASN A 123 0.73 -1.16 15.52
C ASN A 123 -0.64 -1.45 14.88
N LYS A 124 -1.22 -0.51 14.15
CA LYS A 124 -2.48 -0.66 13.41
C LYS A 124 -2.29 -0.94 11.92
N LEU A 125 -1.05 -1.03 11.46
CA LEU A 125 -0.78 -1.24 10.03
C LEU A 125 -1.26 -2.63 9.59
N VAL A 126 -2.06 -2.65 8.53
CA VAL A 126 -2.68 -3.85 7.94
C VAL A 126 -2.15 -4.13 6.55
N TYR A 127 -1.83 -3.08 5.82
CA TYR A 127 -1.36 -3.13 4.43
C TYR A 127 -0.06 -2.36 4.27
N LEU A 128 0.97 -3.02 3.73
CA LEU A 128 2.26 -2.42 3.42
C LEU A 128 2.68 -2.84 2.00
N LYS A 129 2.91 -1.82 1.16
CA LYS A 129 3.44 -2.01 -0.19
C LYS A 129 4.71 -1.20 -0.35
N PHE A 130 5.78 -1.89 -0.67
CA PHE A 130 7.05 -1.29 -1.07
C PHE A 130 7.10 -0.98 -2.57
N GLY A 131 7.87 0.05 -2.91
CA GLY A 131 8.06 0.49 -4.29
C GLY A 131 9.09 -0.34 -5.05
N TRP A 132 9.31 0.05 -6.30
CA TRP A 132 10.14 -0.67 -7.26
C TRP A 132 11.58 -0.89 -6.79
N ASP A 133 12.23 0.17 -6.26
CA ASP A 133 13.66 0.16 -5.91
C ASP A 133 13.95 -0.31 -4.48
N TYR A 134 12.93 -0.62 -3.70
CA TYR A 134 13.13 -1.02 -2.30
C TYR A 134 13.89 -2.34 -2.20
N ASN A 135 15.09 -2.28 -1.55
CA ASN A 135 15.95 -3.44 -1.31
C ASN A 135 16.68 -3.34 0.05
N GLN A 136 15.96 -2.91 1.09
CA GLN A 136 16.51 -2.83 2.45
C GLN A 136 15.97 -3.98 3.32
N THR A 137 16.73 -4.34 4.34
CA THR A 137 16.26 -5.30 5.35
C THR A 137 15.04 -4.75 6.07
N ILE A 138 14.03 -5.59 6.27
CA ILE A 138 12.83 -5.25 7.02
C ILE A 138 12.96 -5.75 8.46
N TYR A 139 12.52 -4.93 9.41
CA TYR A 139 12.55 -5.23 10.83
C TYR A 139 11.21 -4.90 11.48
N ASN A 140 10.89 -5.58 12.58
CA ASN A 140 9.80 -5.21 13.48
C ASN A 140 8.43 -5.00 12.79
N LEU A 141 8.09 -5.83 11.80
CA LEU A 141 6.78 -5.78 11.17
C LEU A 141 5.65 -5.98 12.21
N PRO A 142 4.58 -5.18 12.17
CA PRO A 142 3.54 -5.23 13.19
C PRO A 142 2.71 -6.52 13.08
N LYS A 143 2.32 -7.08 14.24
CA LYS A 143 1.49 -8.30 14.34
C LYS A 143 0.07 -8.14 13.77
N THR A 144 -0.30 -6.96 13.32
CA THR A 144 -1.59 -6.66 12.66
C THR A 144 -1.50 -6.74 11.14
N LEU A 145 -0.28 -6.83 10.58
CA LEU A 145 -0.06 -6.80 9.13
C LEU A 145 -0.67 -8.04 8.45
N LYS A 146 -1.51 -7.81 7.43
CA LYS A 146 -2.18 -8.86 6.66
C LYS A 146 -1.72 -8.93 5.22
N TYR A 147 -1.29 -7.81 4.65
CA TYR A 147 -0.89 -7.70 3.25
C TYR A 147 0.50 -7.08 3.18
N LEU A 148 1.46 -7.83 2.63
CA LEU A 148 2.83 -7.39 2.42
C LEU A 148 3.20 -7.60 0.96
N ILE A 149 3.59 -6.51 0.28
CA ILE A 149 3.92 -6.52 -1.14
C ILE A 149 5.26 -5.85 -1.33
N PHE A 150 6.20 -6.56 -1.91
CA PHE A 150 7.51 -6.05 -2.28
C PHE A 150 7.56 -5.60 -3.73
N GLY A 151 8.42 -4.63 -4.01
CA GLY A 151 8.67 -4.12 -5.34
C GLY A 151 9.63 -4.99 -6.17
N PHE A 152 9.89 -4.54 -7.38
CA PHE A 152 10.62 -5.28 -8.41
C PHE A 152 12.04 -5.69 -7.97
N ASN A 153 12.81 -4.74 -7.37
CA ASN A 153 14.22 -4.93 -7.05
C ASN A 153 14.48 -5.59 -5.69
N TYR A 154 13.42 -5.93 -4.94
CA TYR A 154 13.60 -6.53 -3.62
C TYR A 154 14.26 -7.90 -3.71
N ASN A 155 15.47 -8.02 -3.17
CA ASN A 155 16.24 -9.27 -3.08
C ASN A 155 17.07 -9.34 -1.78
N THR A 156 16.46 -8.96 -0.67
CA THR A 156 17.04 -9.10 0.68
C THR A 156 16.32 -10.22 1.41
N PRO A 157 17.04 -11.11 2.14
CA PRO A 157 16.40 -12.17 2.89
C PRO A 157 15.34 -11.64 3.85
N VAL A 158 14.22 -12.33 3.95
CA VAL A 158 13.16 -11.99 4.91
C VAL A 158 13.24 -12.90 6.12
N CYS A 159 13.22 -12.28 7.32
CA CYS A 159 13.14 -12.96 8.60
C CYS A 159 11.91 -12.45 9.35
N ASP A 160 11.40 -13.25 10.30
CA ASP A 160 10.36 -12.83 11.25
C ASP A 160 9.08 -12.23 10.64
N LEU A 161 8.60 -12.83 9.55
CA LEU A 161 7.31 -12.48 8.97
C LEU A 161 6.18 -12.73 9.99
N PRO A 162 5.25 -11.77 10.22
CA PRO A 162 4.21 -11.92 11.23
C PRO A 162 3.19 -12.99 10.85
N ASP A 163 2.79 -13.83 11.81
CA ASP A 163 1.80 -14.91 11.64
C ASP A 163 0.41 -14.43 11.18
N SER A 164 0.16 -13.12 11.25
CA SER A 164 -1.08 -12.48 10.78
C SER A 164 -1.18 -12.30 9.27
N LEU A 165 -0.07 -12.46 8.52
CA LEU A 165 -0.07 -12.30 7.08
C LEU A 165 -1.02 -13.28 6.40
N ILE A 166 -1.85 -12.74 5.51
CA ILE A 166 -2.78 -13.48 4.66
C ILE A 166 -2.29 -13.48 3.21
N TYR A 167 -1.63 -12.39 2.81
CA TYR A 167 -1.13 -12.17 1.46
C TYR A 167 0.32 -11.73 1.51
N LEU A 168 1.18 -12.41 0.77
CA LEU A 168 2.60 -12.09 0.61
C LEU A 168 2.95 -12.14 -0.88
N GLU A 169 3.54 -11.04 -1.37
CA GLU A 169 3.98 -10.92 -2.76
C GLU A 169 5.40 -10.40 -2.83
N PHE A 170 6.25 -11.12 -3.52
CA PHE A 170 7.61 -10.70 -3.86
C PHE A 170 7.69 -10.20 -5.30
N GLY A 171 8.59 -9.24 -5.51
CA GLY A 171 8.87 -8.68 -6.82
C GLY A 171 9.71 -9.60 -7.70
N PHE A 172 10.16 -9.06 -8.83
CA PHE A 172 10.81 -9.81 -9.92
C PHE A 172 12.11 -10.49 -9.46
N ASN A 173 12.97 -9.77 -8.70
CA ASN A 173 14.35 -10.20 -8.40
C ASN A 173 14.50 -11.09 -7.18
N TYR A 174 13.43 -11.30 -6.39
CA TYR A 174 13.55 -12.05 -5.14
C TYR A 174 13.91 -13.51 -5.37
N ASN A 175 15.04 -13.98 -4.78
CA ASN A 175 15.51 -15.35 -4.88
C ASN A 175 16.20 -15.86 -3.60
N HIS A 176 15.60 -15.65 -2.43
CA HIS A 176 16.11 -16.19 -1.17
C HIS A 176 15.19 -17.26 -0.59
N TYR A 177 15.79 -18.24 0.05
CA TYR A 177 15.07 -19.26 0.81
C TYR A 177 14.33 -18.62 2.00
N ILE A 178 13.12 -19.10 2.28
CA ILE A 178 12.30 -18.65 3.42
C ILE A 178 12.18 -19.83 4.39
N GLU A 179 12.79 -19.68 5.55
CA GLU A 179 12.86 -20.73 6.56
C GLU A 179 11.53 -20.92 7.28
N LYS A 180 10.81 -19.82 7.54
CA LYS A 180 9.59 -19.85 8.33
C LYS A 180 8.47 -19.05 7.66
N TRP A 181 7.33 -19.70 7.48
CA TRP A 181 6.14 -19.10 6.87
C TRP A 181 5.15 -18.58 7.90
N PRO A 182 4.41 -17.48 7.61
CA PRO A 182 3.30 -17.02 8.42
C PRO A 182 2.17 -18.05 8.49
N LYS A 183 1.70 -18.38 9.69
CA LYS A 183 0.71 -19.48 9.89
C LYS A 183 -0.63 -19.23 9.21
N LYS A 184 -1.03 -17.95 9.00
CA LYS A 184 -2.31 -17.56 8.38
C LYS A 184 -2.20 -17.24 6.89
N LEU A 185 -1.03 -17.51 6.27
CA LEU A 185 -0.80 -17.18 4.87
C LEU A 185 -1.71 -18.02 3.96
N LYS A 186 -2.44 -17.34 3.08
CA LYS A 186 -3.36 -17.93 2.11
C LYS A 186 -2.92 -17.74 0.67
N TYR A 187 -2.30 -16.58 0.39
CA TYR A 187 -1.91 -16.19 -0.97
C TYR A 187 -0.45 -15.83 -0.99
N LEU A 188 0.32 -16.54 -1.82
CA LEU A 188 1.75 -16.36 -1.99
C LEU A 188 2.05 -16.12 -3.46
N LYS A 189 2.79 -15.05 -3.75
CA LYS A 189 3.26 -14.76 -5.11
C LYS A 189 4.74 -14.46 -5.12
N PHE A 190 5.43 -15.05 -6.09
CA PHE A 190 6.82 -14.76 -6.40
C PHE A 190 6.95 -14.14 -7.78
N GLY A 191 8.01 -13.36 -7.96
CA GLY A 191 8.42 -12.84 -9.25
C GLY A 191 9.15 -13.88 -10.11
N TRP A 192 9.81 -13.37 -11.14
CA TRP A 192 10.39 -14.19 -12.20
C TRP A 192 11.63 -14.98 -11.76
N GLU A 193 12.50 -14.35 -10.94
CA GLU A 193 13.81 -14.93 -10.59
C GLU A 193 13.76 -15.93 -9.44
N PHE A 194 12.60 -16.10 -8.80
CA PHE A 194 12.49 -17.00 -7.66
C PHE A 194 12.64 -18.46 -8.07
N ASN A 195 13.68 -19.13 -7.53
CA ASN A 195 13.96 -20.54 -7.73
C ASN A 195 14.55 -21.19 -6.47
N GLN A 196 13.94 -20.98 -5.30
CA GLN A 196 14.32 -21.65 -4.07
C GLN A 196 13.27 -22.72 -3.71
N PRO A 197 13.66 -23.82 -3.02
CA PRO A 197 12.71 -24.83 -2.61
C PRO A 197 11.64 -24.26 -1.67
N LEU A 198 10.40 -24.67 -1.88
CA LEU A 198 9.25 -24.29 -1.07
C LEU A 198 8.95 -25.43 -0.10
N LEU A 199 9.55 -25.40 1.08
CA LEU A 199 9.42 -26.40 2.13
C LEU A 199 8.57 -25.88 3.29
N ASN A 200 7.94 -26.81 4.04
CA ASN A 200 7.18 -26.49 5.26
C ASN A 200 6.11 -25.39 5.05
N LEU A 201 5.45 -25.39 3.90
CA LEU A 201 4.41 -24.42 3.58
C LEU A 201 3.24 -24.48 4.58
N PRO A 202 2.59 -23.32 4.89
CA PRO A 202 1.51 -23.31 5.89
C PRO A 202 0.26 -24.04 5.41
N LEU A 203 -0.39 -24.78 6.31
CA LEU A 203 -1.60 -25.56 6.03
C LEU A 203 -2.77 -24.74 5.47
N MET A 204 -2.81 -23.43 5.76
CA MET A 204 -3.86 -22.53 5.30
C MET A 204 -3.61 -21.96 3.89
N LEU A 205 -2.50 -22.34 3.24
CA LEU A 205 -2.14 -21.81 1.94
C LEU A 205 -3.11 -22.34 0.86
N GLU A 206 -3.75 -21.42 0.15
CA GLU A 206 -4.77 -21.70 -0.88
C GLU A 206 -4.24 -21.50 -2.30
N TYR A 207 -3.23 -20.58 -2.44
CA TYR A 207 -2.79 -20.16 -3.76
C TYR A 207 -1.30 -19.79 -3.77
N ILE A 208 -0.58 -20.33 -4.77
CA ILE A 208 0.81 -19.93 -5.08
C ILE A 208 0.86 -19.49 -6.54
N LYS A 209 1.52 -18.35 -6.80
CA LYS A 209 1.90 -17.91 -8.13
C LYS A 209 3.42 -17.83 -8.23
N LEU A 210 3.98 -18.51 -9.24
CA LEU A 210 5.42 -18.62 -9.46
C LEU A 210 5.82 -17.99 -10.78
N GLY A 211 7.06 -17.52 -10.86
CA GLY A 211 7.71 -17.12 -12.11
C GLY A 211 7.96 -18.32 -13.03
N ASN A 212 8.25 -18.06 -14.29
CA ASN A 212 8.54 -19.13 -15.25
C ASN A 212 9.90 -19.80 -15.04
N ASN A 213 10.81 -19.16 -14.30
CA ASN A 213 12.14 -19.72 -13.99
C ASN A 213 12.09 -20.69 -12.80
N PHE A 214 10.92 -20.88 -12.18
CA PHE A 214 10.81 -21.81 -11.06
C PHE A 214 10.90 -23.24 -11.54
N ASP A 215 11.96 -23.93 -11.13
CA ASP A 215 12.25 -25.33 -11.42
C ASP A 215 12.79 -26.05 -10.16
N ASN A 216 12.14 -25.84 -9.04
CA ASN A 216 12.58 -26.38 -7.77
C ASN A 216 11.44 -27.13 -7.03
N LEU A 217 11.77 -27.77 -5.91
CA LEU A 217 10.85 -28.59 -5.13
C LEU A 217 9.77 -27.73 -4.46
N ILE A 218 8.53 -28.20 -4.55
CA ILE A 218 7.40 -27.72 -3.74
C ILE A 218 6.93 -28.88 -2.85
N GLU A 219 7.05 -28.69 -1.53
CA GLU A 219 6.45 -29.61 -0.56
C GLU A 219 5.05 -29.09 -0.22
N GLU A 220 4.03 -29.67 -0.87
CA GLU A 220 2.66 -29.23 -0.68
C GLU A 220 2.12 -29.69 0.69
N PRO A 221 1.65 -28.80 1.55
CA PRO A 221 1.13 -29.13 2.88
C PRO A 221 -0.25 -29.83 2.80
N ASN A 222 -0.95 -29.69 1.67
CA ASN A 222 -2.25 -30.31 1.39
C ASN A 222 -2.51 -30.37 -0.13
N ASN A 223 -3.45 -31.23 -0.56
CA ASN A 223 -3.77 -31.45 -1.97
C ASN A 223 -4.69 -30.38 -2.59
N TYR A 224 -4.91 -29.25 -1.92
CA TYR A 224 -5.88 -28.23 -2.34
C TYR A 224 -5.23 -26.91 -2.82
N ILE A 225 -3.90 -26.80 -2.81
CA ILE A 225 -3.20 -25.60 -3.24
C ILE A 225 -3.33 -25.42 -4.75
N LYS A 226 -3.75 -24.24 -5.17
CA LYS A 226 -3.73 -23.86 -6.59
C LYS A 226 -2.37 -23.25 -6.92
N ILE A 227 -1.56 -23.98 -7.68
CA ILE A 227 -0.29 -23.49 -8.19
C ILE A 227 -0.49 -22.94 -9.59
N LYS A 228 -0.03 -21.72 -9.86
CA LYS A 228 -0.03 -21.10 -11.19
C LYS A 228 1.34 -20.56 -11.52
N HIS A 229 1.74 -20.71 -12.78
CA HIS A 229 2.90 -20.05 -13.36
C HIS A 229 2.47 -18.82 -14.18
N TYR A 230 3.35 -17.84 -14.35
CA TYR A 230 3.11 -16.76 -15.28
C TYR A 230 3.02 -17.36 -16.69
N ARG A 231 1.99 -17.03 -17.45
CA ARG A 231 1.93 -17.44 -18.86
C ARG A 231 2.96 -16.63 -19.64
N VAL A 232 3.86 -17.30 -20.35
CA VAL A 232 4.57 -16.69 -21.46
C VAL A 232 3.52 -16.53 -22.56
N TYR A 233 3.19 -15.31 -22.95
CA TYR A 233 2.56 -15.06 -24.23
C TYR A 233 3.68 -15.25 -25.26
N ASN A 234 3.76 -16.45 -25.88
CA ASN A 234 4.50 -16.61 -27.12
C ASN A 234 3.70 -15.79 -28.16
N GLU A 235 4.27 -14.69 -28.60
CA GLU A 235 3.83 -13.96 -29.79
C GLU A 235 3.92 -14.84 -31.04
#